data_cd5d1a295ad5777e200ee1c68b300e61
#
_entry.id   cd5d1a295ad5777e200ee1c68b300e61
#
_cell.length_a   1.000
_cell.length_b   1.000
_cell.length_c   1.000
_cell.angle_alpha   90.00
_cell.angle_beta   90.00
_cell.angle_gamma   90.00
#
_symmetry.space_group_name_H-M   'P 1'
#
loop_
_entity.id
_entity.type
_entity.pdbx_description
1 polymer ?
#
loop_
_entity_poly.entity_id
_entity_poly.type
_entity_poly.pdbx_seq_one_letter_code
_entity_poly.pdbx_strand_id
1 'polypeptide(L)'
;FKVNLILLILIFFLMSCSDQIEQEHDAATFNSLIEEYDFHSSKINIVIKDNIDIKGRPTTAGSLALEENIAKDNAYLVQKLLDNNFHIAGKANLSEWANFRSYYSVSGWSSLGGQTYNIVGLDFNPCGSSSGSAVAVAVGIVDVAIGTETNGSISCPSSVNGIVGMKPTVGLVSRTGIIPISVSQDTAGPMGKNVTIVARTLETIAGYDPKDSATAEIPQNFDFNFLENLKQSSLKGKRLGVLQSDLSDRHANELLKRLQTILEQAGAEVVLLNDQRAYPYEAEYFLLKYEFKTGLEEYLFNATESKKTLEEIIYFNEQNAETVMPFFGQEILLESLETENLIEQYQRAIDATQKTKAETIAFLKSNKLDAFVGLTRGPAWKINYEGGDDLSLIHISEPTRRSY
;
A
#
# COMPACT_ATOMS: atom_id res chain seq x y z
N PHE A 1 4.13 40.92 -50.08
CA PHE A 1 5.00 40.92 -48.87
C PHE A 1 4.27 40.67 -47.58
N LYS A 2 2.93 40.83 -47.49
CA LYS A 2 2.14 40.62 -46.24
C LYS A 2 1.67 39.18 -46.04
N VAL A 3 1.65 38.32 -47.05
CA VAL A 3 1.16 36.93 -46.97
C VAL A 3 2.23 35.98 -46.39
N ASN A 4 3.52 36.25 -46.62
CA ASN A 4 4.61 35.40 -46.10
C ASN A 4 4.88 35.56 -44.60
N LEU A 5 4.49 36.68 -43.97
CA LEU A 5 4.71 36.93 -42.55
C LEU A 5 3.69 36.21 -41.69
N ILE A 6 2.44 36.07 -42.16
CA ILE A 6 1.38 35.35 -41.47
C ILE A 6 1.64 33.83 -41.50
N LEU A 7 2.16 33.32 -42.62
CA LEU A 7 2.52 31.89 -42.73
C LEU A 7 3.71 31.51 -41.84
N LEU A 8 4.70 32.40 -41.67
CA LEU A 8 5.84 32.18 -40.76
C LEU A 8 5.39 32.20 -39.31
N ILE A 9 4.44 33.05 -38.90
CA ILE A 9 3.91 33.11 -37.53
C ILE A 9 3.06 31.87 -37.23
N LEU A 10 2.27 31.36 -38.20
CA LEU A 10 1.53 30.12 -38.01
C LEU A 10 2.44 28.89 -37.89
N ILE A 11 3.55 28.84 -38.65
CA ILE A 11 4.56 27.76 -38.55
C ILE A 11 5.28 27.81 -37.19
N PHE A 12 5.59 29.03 -36.68
CA PHE A 12 6.18 29.16 -35.34
C PHE A 12 5.21 28.80 -34.21
N PHE A 13 3.89 29.06 -34.36
CA PHE A 13 2.89 28.63 -33.40
C PHE A 13 2.58 27.12 -33.43
N LEU A 14 2.72 26.49 -34.61
CA LEU A 14 2.57 25.04 -34.75
C LEU A 14 3.83 24.28 -34.30
N MET A 15 5.01 24.87 -34.33
CA MET A 15 6.24 24.30 -33.76
C MET A 15 6.35 24.50 -32.24
N SER A 16 5.63 25.49 -31.66
CA SER A 16 5.60 25.71 -30.20
C SER A 16 4.63 24.81 -29.43
N CYS A 17 3.82 24.01 -30.13
CA CYS A 17 2.89 23.04 -29.50
C CYS A 17 3.36 21.59 -29.61
N SER A 18 4.55 21.31 -30.14
CA SER A 18 5.04 19.93 -30.31
C SER A 18 6.21 19.54 -29.42
N ASP A 19 6.68 20.41 -28.53
CA ASP A 19 7.68 20.07 -27.52
C ASP A 19 7.02 19.95 -26.11
N GLN A 20 5.90 19.29 -26.00
CA GLN A 20 5.72 18.41 -24.87
C GLN A 20 6.59 17.20 -25.18
N ILE A 21 7.83 17.23 -24.73
CA ILE A 21 8.63 16.04 -24.50
C ILE A 21 7.78 15.22 -23.54
N GLU A 22 7.05 14.21 -24.04
CA GLU A 22 6.72 13.04 -23.26
C GLU A 22 8.09 12.52 -22.82
N GLN A 23 8.52 12.90 -21.61
CA GLN A 23 9.54 12.17 -20.91
C GLN A 23 8.91 10.80 -20.73
N GLU A 24 9.30 9.83 -21.56
CA GLU A 24 9.10 8.42 -21.26
C GLU A 24 9.77 8.21 -19.89
N HIS A 25 8.99 8.27 -18.86
CA HIS A 25 9.40 7.91 -17.51
C HIS A 25 9.49 6.39 -17.48
N ASP A 26 10.67 5.90 -17.74
CA ASP A 26 11.04 4.50 -17.76
C ASP A 26 11.03 3.95 -16.31
N ALA A 27 10.60 2.70 -16.14
CA ALA A 27 10.60 1.97 -14.87
C ALA A 27 11.99 2.00 -14.20
N ALA A 28 13.06 1.95 -14.99
CA ALA A 28 14.45 1.97 -14.54
C ALA A 28 14.84 3.30 -13.89
N THR A 29 14.35 4.43 -14.39
CA THR A 29 14.68 5.76 -13.84
C THR A 29 14.25 5.89 -12.38
N PHE A 30 13.07 5.36 -12.04
CA PHE A 30 12.51 5.43 -10.68
C PHE A 30 12.68 4.14 -9.89
N ASN A 31 13.28 3.12 -10.50
CA ASN A 31 13.51 1.80 -9.91
C ASN A 31 12.25 1.18 -9.27
N SER A 32 11.13 1.24 -10.02
CA SER A 32 9.82 0.83 -9.54
C SER A 32 9.56 -0.68 -9.64
N LEU A 33 10.29 -1.39 -10.52
CA LEU A 33 10.13 -2.82 -10.75
C LEU A 33 11.39 -3.59 -10.37
N ILE A 34 11.23 -4.80 -9.82
CA ILE A 34 12.28 -5.81 -9.64
C ILE A 34 12.37 -6.69 -10.88
N GLU A 35 11.23 -7.05 -11.45
CA GLU A 35 11.13 -7.79 -12.70
C GLU A 35 10.13 -7.11 -13.63
N GLU A 36 10.48 -6.99 -14.89
CA GLU A 36 9.62 -6.48 -15.96
C GLU A 36 9.26 -7.62 -16.91
N TYR A 37 7.99 -7.67 -17.31
CA TYR A 37 7.46 -8.64 -18.27
C TYR A 37 6.85 -7.95 -19.48
N ASP A 38 6.55 -8.70 -20.53
CA ASP A 38 5.92 -8.16 -21.73
C ASP A 38 4.53 -7.55 -21.43
N PHE A 39 4.20 -6.46 -22.13
CA PHE A 39 2.88 -5.84 -22.07
C PHE A 39 1.93 -6.47 -23.07
N HIS A 40 0.67 -6.58 -22.69
CA HIS A 40 -0.39 -7.12 -23.55
C HIS A 40 -1.26 -6.00 -24.12
N SER A 41 -1.41 -5.94 -25.42
CA SER A 41 -2.07 -4.81 -26.12
C SER A 41 -3.59 -4.71 -25.91
N SER A 42 -4.27 -5.81 -25.51
CA SER A 42 -5.73 -5.83 -25.36
C SER A 42 -6.22 -6.16 -23.94
N LYS A 43 -5.31 -6.33 -22.98
CA LYS A 43 -5.63 -6.58 -21.57
C LYS A 43 -5.24 -5.38 -20.70
N ILE A 44 -5.74 -5.35 -19.48
CA ILE A 44 -5.30 -4.38 -18.47
C ILE A 44 -3.96 -4.87 -17.91
N ASN A 45 -2.89 -4.16 -18.24
CA ASN A 45 -1.58 -4.46 -17.68
C ASN A 45 -1.52 -4.01 -16.23
N ILE A 46 -0.99 -4.88 -15.36
CA ILE A 46 -0.92 -4.68 -13.91
C ILE A 46 0.43 -5.16 -13.39
N VAL A 47 1.01 -4.44 -12.42
CA VAL A 47 2.19 -4.92 -11.70
C VAL A 47 1.81 -5.37 -10.29
N ILE A 48 2.53 -6.36 -9.78
CA ILE A 48 2.24 -7.05 -8.53
C ILE A 48 3.40 -6.83 -7.56
N LYS A 49 3.12 -6.35 -6.36
CA LYS A 49 4.14 -6.17 -5.30
C LYS A 49 4.87 -7.48 -5.03
N ASP A 50 6.19 -7.41 -4.82
CA ASP A 50 7.04 -8.61 -4.75
C ASP A 50 6.96 -9.40 -3.42
N ASN A 51 5.96 -9.18 -2.63
CA ASN A 51 5.56 -10.08 -1.54
C ASN A 51 4.33 -10.94 -1.89
N ILE A 52 3.88 -10.95 -3.16
CA ILE A 52 2.71 -11.68 -3.64
C ILE A 52 3.16 -12.71 -4.69
N ASP A 53 2.72 -13.95 -4.53
CA ASP A 53 3.09 -15.09 -5.36
C ASP A 53 2.56 -14.97 -6.78
N ILE A 54 3.47 -15.12 -7.75
CA ILE A 54 3.17 -15.39 -9.16
C ILE A 54 3.85 -16.70 -9.51
N LYS A 55 3.06 -17.69 -9.92
CA LYS A 55 3.55 -19.04 -10.24
C LYS A 55 4.77 -19.04 -11.16
N GLY A 56 5.85 -19.71 -10.71
CA GLY A 56 7.09 -19.83 -11.47
C GLY A 56 7.98 -18.58 -11.43
N ARG A 57 7.66 -17.60 -10.58
CA ARG A 57 8.45 -16.39 -10.38
C ARG A 57 8.91 -16.27 -8.93
N PRO A 58 10.02 -15.55 -8.67
CA PRO A 58 10.45 -15.25 -7.31
C PRO A 58 9.40 -14.44 -6.55
N THR A 59 9.29 -14.70 -5.24
CA THR A 59 8.53 -13.88 -4.29
C THR A 59 9.42 -13.64 -3.08
N THR A 60 9.96 -12.43 -2.99
CA THR A 60 11.14 -12.18 -2.15
C THR A 60 10.91 -11.23 -0.99
N ALA A 61 9.78 -10.52 -0.96
CA ALA A 61 9.59 -9.38 -0.06
C ALA A 61 10.74 -8.33 -0.16
N GLY A 62 11.42 -8.25 -1.31
CA GLY A 62 12.59 -7.40 -1.56
C GLY A 62 13.89 -7.88 -0.90
N SER A 63 13.90 -9.05 -0.28
CA SER A 63 15.06 -9.57 0.47
C SER A 63 15.88 -10.53 -0.37
N LEU A 64 17.21 -10.32 -0.39
CA LEU A 64 18.17 -11.30 -0.93
C LEU A 64 18.09 -12.66 -0.23
N ALA A 65 17.61 -12.71 1.01
CA ALA A 65 17.41 -13.97 1.73
C ALA A 65 16.39 -14.89 1.04
N LEU A 66 15.48 -14.33 0.22
CA LEU A 66 14.42 -15.06 -0.48
C LEU A 66 14.56 -15.00 -2.01
N GLU A 67 15.72 -14.65 -2.57
CA GLU A 67 15.88 -14.50 -4.02
C GLU A 67 15.60 -15.79 -4.82
N GLU A 68 15.77 -16.95 -4.19
CA GLU A 68 15.50 -18.27 -4.78
C GLU A 68 14.10 -18.83 -4.45
N ASN A 69 13.26 -18.05 -3.76
CA ASN A 69 11.92 -18.48 -3.40
C ASN A 69 10.96 -18.40 -4.60
N ILE A 70 10.94 -19.43 -5.44
CA ILE A 70 10.06 -19.52 -6.61
C ILE A 70 8.67 -20.00 -6.19
N ALA A 71 7.64 -19.20 -6.44
CA ALA A 71 6.26 -19.52 -6.09
C ALA A 71 5.74 -20.75 -6.88
N LYS A 72 5.19 -21.73 -6.17
CA LYS A 72 4.63 -22.97 -6.77
C LYS A 72 3.30 -22.73 -7.46
N ASP A 73 2.51 -21.81 -6.92
CA ASP A 73 1.18 -21.46 -7.39
C ASP A 73 1.02 -19.94 -7.42
N ASN A 74 -0.01 -19.45 -8.09
CA ASN A 74 -0.42 -18.05 -8.00
C ASN A 74 -1.05 -17.77 -6.63
N ALA A 75 -0.82 -16.60 -6.07
CA ALA A 75 -1.68 -16.05 -5.04
C ALA A 75 -3.14 -16.06 -5.53
N TYR A 76 -4.10 -16.21 -4.61
CA TYR A 76 -5.52 -16.28 -4.99
C TYR A 76 -5.95 -15.04 -5.81
N LEU A 77 -5.57 -13.85 -5.39
CA LEU A 77 -5.87 -12.62 -6.12
C LEU A 77 -5.21 -12.55 -7.50
N VAL A 78 -4.00 -13.08 -7.64
CA VAL A 78 -3.30 -13.15 -8.94
C VAL A 78 -4.04 -14.05 -9.92
N GLN A 79 -4.50 -15.22 -9.47
CA GLN A 79 -5.31 -16.10 -10.29
C GLN A 79 -6.60 -15.43 -10.75
N LYS A 80 -7.32 -14.74 -9.85
CA LYS A 80 -8.52 -13.97 -10.20
C LYS A 80 -8.25 -12.87 -11.23
N LEU A 81 -7.13 -12.16 -11.15
CA LEU A 81 -6.72 -11.16 -12.14
C LEU A 81 -6.52 -11.80 -13.52
N LEU A 82 -5.77 -12.91 -13.58
CA LEU A 82 -5.49 -13.63 -14.83
C LEU A 82 -6.76 -14.18 -15.51
N ASP A 83 -7.73 -14.62 -14.71
CA ASP A 83 -9.02 -15.13 -15.18
C ASP A 83 -9.97 -14.02 -15.67
N ASN A 84 -9.67 -12.72 -15.39
CA ASN A 84 -10.55 -11.57 -15.61
C ASN A 84 -9.93 -10.44 -16.45
N ASN A 85 -9.29 -10.78 -17.56
CA ASN A 85 -8.77 -9.81 -18.55
C ASN A 85 -7.65 -8.89 -18.05
N PHE A 86 -6.93 -9.28 -16.99
CA PHE A 86 -5.67 -8.63 -16.59
C PHE A 86 -4.47 -9.39 -17.14
N HIS A 87 -3.37 -8.68 -17.31
CA HIS A 87 -2.07 -9.22 -17.71
C HIS A 87 -1.01 -8.68 -16.76
N ILE A 88 -0.21 -9.58 -16.19
CA ILE A 88 0.85 -9.18 -15.26
C ILE A 88 2.05 -8.73 -16.06
N ALA A 89 2.42 -7.46 -15.90
CA ALA A 89 3.50 -6.79 -16.61
C ALA A 89 4.80 -6.69 -15.78
N GLY A 90 4.82 -7.16 -14.54
CA GLY A 90 6.03 -7.16 -13.72
C GLY A 90 5.80 -7.38 -12.23
N LYS A 91 6.92 -7.48 -11.51
CA LYS A 91 6.99 -7.49 -10.05
C LYS A 91 7.49 -6.14 -9.56
N ALA A 92 6.70 -5.47 -8.74
CA ALA A 92 7.01 -4.15 -8.22
C ALA A 92 7.97 -4.24 -7.02
N ASN A 93 9.00 -3.38 -7.02
CA ASN A 93 9.87 -3.18 -5.87
C ASN A 93 9.08 -2.70 -4.65
N LEU A 94 9.62 -2.90 -3.46
CA LEU A 94 8.97 -2.55 -2.21
C LEU A 94 10.03 -2.21 -1.16
N SER A 95 9.61 -1.60 -0.07
CA SER A 95 10.47 -1.55 1.11
C SER A 95 10.67 -2.96 1.65
N GLU A 96 11.91 -3.36 1.86
CA GLU A 96 12.25 -4.72 2.28
C GLU A 96 11.47 -5.17 3.51
N TRP A 97 10.94 -6.42 3.47
CA TRP A 97 10.05 -6.97 4.50
C TRP A 97 8.86 -6.08 4.83
N ALA A 98 8.38 -5.33 3.83
CA ALA A 98 7.28 -4.36 3.96
C ALA A 98 7.51 -3.32 5.07
N ASN A 99 8.74 -2.84 5.27
CA ASN A 99 9.23 -1.97 6.35
C ASN A 99 9.26 -2.65 7.74
N PHE A 100 9.16 -3.98 7.82
CA PHE A 100 9.10 -4.69 9.09
C PHE A 100 10.43 -5.38 9.47
N ARG A 101 11.58 -4.79 9.05
CA ARG A 101 12.92 -5.28 9.39
C ARG A 101 13.58 -4.48 10.51
N SER A 102 13.52 -3.16 10.44
CA SER A 102 14.20 -2.24 11.36
C SER A 102 13.33 -1.01 11.65
N TYR A 103 13.50 -0.41 12.81
CA TYR A 103 12.93 0.89 13.17
C TYR A 103 13.47 2.04 12.31
N TYR A 104 14.63 1.83 11.69
CA TYR A 104 15.32 2.77 10.81
C TYR A 104 15.14 2.43 9.33
N SER A 105 14.16 1.59 8.99
CA SER A 105 13.87 1.23 7.61
C SER A 105 13.63 2.49 6.76
N VAL A 106 14.17 2.46 5.54
CA VAL A 106 13.97 3.52 4.53
C VAL A 106 12.98 3.02 3.48
N SER A 107 11.83 3.67 3.38
CA SER A 107 10.81 3.26 2.43
C SER A 107 11.30 3.32 0.98
N GLY A 108 10.95 2.28 0.24
CA GLY A 108 11.36 2.09 -1.14
C GLY A 108 12.71 1.41 -1.32
N TRP A 109 13.47 1.20 -0.25
CA TRP A 109 14.73 0.46 -0.33
C TRP A 109 14.53 -1.03 -0.03
N SER A 110 15.21 -1.86 -0.82
CA SER A 110 15.33 -3.29 -0.59
C SER A 110 16.72 -3.79 -0.96
N SER A 111 17.21 -4.84 -0.28
CA SER A 111 18.53 -5.42 -0.58
C SER A 111 18.58 -6.07 -1.96
N LEU A 112 17.45 -6.56 -2.45
CA LEU A 112 17.35 -7.17 -3.78
C LEU A 112 17.17 -6.11 -4.89
N GLY A 113 16.27 -5.14 -4.69
CA GLY A 113 15.85 -4.20 -5.74
C GLY A 113 16.50 -2.81 -5.63
N GLY A 114 17.23 -2.47 -4.55
CA GLY A 114 17.73 -1.12 -4.31
C GLY A 114 16.60 -0.12 -3.98
N GLN A 115 16.87 1.19 -4.17
CA GLN A 115 15.95 2.27 -3.83
C GLN A 115 14.98 2.59 -4.95
N THR A 116 13.69 2.53 -4.67
CA THR A 116 12.64 3.17 -5.48
C THR A 116 12.54 4.65 -5.13
N TYR A 117 12.35 5.52 -6.12
CA TYR A 117 12.32 6.96 -5.96
C TYR A 117 10.92 7.54 -6.19
N ASN A 118 10.65 8.69 -5.57
CA ASN A 118 9.38 9.40 -5.73
C ASN A 118 9.35 10.17 -7.07
N ILE A 119 8.16 10.30 -7.67
CA ILE A 119 7.97 11.03 -8.94
C ILE A 119 8.28 12.53 -8.85
N VAL A 120 8.25 13.11 -7.65
CA VAL A 120 8.57 14.54 -7.47
C VAL A 120 10.06 14.83 -7.49
N GLY A 121 10.91 13.79 -7.43
CA GLY A 121 12.37 13.90 -7.54
C GLY A 121 13.09 12.67 -6.97
N LEU A 122 14.26 12.35 -7.55
CA LEU A 122 15.04 11.16 -7.19
C LEU A 122 15.68 11.23 -5.78
N ASP A 123 15.58 12.34 -5.10
CA ASP A 123 16.01 12.50 -3.71
C ASP A 123 14.84 12.48 -2.72
N PHE A 124 13.60 12.28 -3.21
CA PHE A 124 12.41 12.18 -2.37
C PHE A 124 12.02 10.72 -2.12
N ASN A 125 11.56 10.49 -0.89
CA ASN A 125 11.08 9.19 -0.45
C ASN A 125 9.71 8.88 -1.08
N PRO A 126 9.53 7.71 -1.71
CA PRO A 126 8.26 7.30 -2.32
C PRO A 126 7.21 6.87 -1.28
N CYS A 127 7.54 6.86 0.01
CA CYS A 127 6.87 6.12 1.06
C CYS A 127 6.81 4.60 0.73
N GLY A 128 6.25 3.81 1.61
CA GLY A 128 6.16 2.36 1.46
C GLY A 128 5.10 1.76 2.39
N SER A 129 5.05 0.48 2.33
CA SER A 129 6.00 -0.44 1.68
C SER A 129 5.69 -0.76 0.22
N SER A 130 4.51 -0.42 -0.33
CA SER A 130 4.16 -0.65 -1.75
C SER A 130 4.73 0.44 -2.67
N SER A 131 6.01 0.76 -2.52
CA SER A 131 6.69 1.88 -3.17
C SER A 131 6.69 1.75 -4.69
N GLY A 132 7.20 0.65 -5.20
CA GLY A 132 7.26 0.39 -6.64
C GLY A 132 5.88 0.29 -7.28
N SER A 133 4.89 -0.31 -6.58
CA SER A 133 3.49 -0.35 -7.04
C SER A 133 2.92 1.05 -7.26
N ALA A 134 3.15 1.97 -6.30
CA ALA A 134 2.69 3.35 -6.42
C ALA A 134 3.40 4.10 -7.56
N VAL A 135 4.72 3.99 -7.61
CA VAL A 135 5.54 4.72 -8.57
C VAL A 135 5.28 4.24 -9.99
N ALA A 136 5.16 2.92 -10.23
CA ALA A 136 4.84 2.37 -11.54
C ALA A 136 3.53 2.93 -12.13
N VAL A 137 2.52 3.16 -11.28
CA VAL A 137 1.27 3.80 -11.68
C VAL A 137 1.46 5.31 -11.91
N ALA A 138 2.18 5.97 -11.01
CA ALA A 138 2.35 7.42 -11.03
C ALA A 138 3.15 7.90 -12.25
N VAL A 139 4.16 7.12 -12.69
CA VAL A 139 4.93 7.41 -13.93
C VAL A 139 4.26 6.87 -15.19
N GLY A 140 3.14 6.16 -15.09
CA GLY A 140 2.35 5.72 -16.24
C GLY A 140 2.82 4.42 -16.91
N ILE A 141 3.67 3.61 -16.26
CA ILE A 141 4.04 2.27 -16.76
C ILE A 141 2.80 1.38 -16.87
N VAL A 142 1.93 1.42 -15.85
CA VAL A 142 0.65 0.73 -15.80
C VAL A 142 -0.44 1.64 -15.27
N ASP A 143 -1.70 1.35 -15.60
CA ASP A 143 -2.86 2.06 -15.07
C ASP A 143 -3.20 1.67 -13.64
N VAL A 144 -2.77 0.49 -13.20
CA VAL A 144 -3.08 -0.09 -11.89
C VAL A 144 -2.01 -1.08 -11.44
N ALA A 145 -1.80 -1.16 -10.13
CA ALA A 145 -0.92 -2.11 -9.45
C ALA A 145 -1.62 -2.75 -8.26
N ILE A 146 -1.08 -3.85 -7.73
CA ILE A 146 -1.45 -4.40 -6.44
C ILE A 146 -0.37 -4.08 -5.42
N GLY A 147 -0.79 -3.50 -4.29
CA GLY A 147 0.01 -3.36 -3.09
C GLY A 147 -0.52 -4.21 -1.95
N THR A 148 0.18 -4.19 -0.81
CA THR A 148 -0.28 -4.77 0.45
C THR A 148 -0.18 -3.73 1.56
N GLU A 149 -1.08 -3.78 2.52
CA GLU A 149 -1.04 -2.88 3.67
C GLU A 149 -1.41 -3.63 4.95
N THR A 150 -0.52 -3.52 5.92
CA THR A 150 -0.80 -3.78 7.33
C THR A 150 -1.18 -2.45 7.96
N ASN A 151 -0.28 -1.46 7.88
CA ASN A 151 -0.43 -0.11 8.42
C ASN A 151 0.24 0.91 7.50
N GLY A 152 -0.55 1.65 6.69
CA GLY A 152 -0.05 2.72 5.82
C GLY A 152 0.53 2.30 4.45
N SER A 153 0.78 1.03 4.20
CA SER A 153 1.63 0.57 3.08
C SER A 153 0.99 0.61 1.67
N ILE A 154 -0.27 0.96 1.52
CA ILE A 154 -0.95 1.35 0.27
C ILE A 154 -1.25 2.85 0.31
N SER A 155 -1.83 3.30 1.41
CA SER A 155 -2.35 4.65 1.55
C SER A 155 -1.24 5.71 1.50
N CYS A 156 -0.12 5.50 2.19
CA CYS A 156 0.99 6.44 2.20
C CYS A 156 1.68 6.57 0.83
N PRO A 157 2.19 5.49 0.18
CA PRO A 157 2.81 5.63 -1.12
C PRO A 157 1.85 6.14 -2.20
N SER A 158 0.55 5.82 -2.12
CA SER A 158 -0.46 6.40 -3.02
C SER A 158 -0.59 7.91 -2.84
N SER A 159 -0.61 8.38 -1.58
CA SER A 159 -0.75 9.79 -1.25
C SER A 159 0.43 10.63 -1.76
N VAL A 160 1.68 10.21 -1.47
CA VAL A 160 2.86 11.00 -1.82
C VAL A 160 3.26 10.90 -3.29
N ASN A 161 2.74 9.92 -4.04
CA ASN A 161 2.92 9.80 -5.48
C ASN A 161 1.68 10.21 -6.28
N GLY A 162 0.64 10.77 -5.64
CA GLY A 162 -0.50 11.40 -6.32
C GLY A 162 -1.43 10.44 -7.06
N ILE A 163 -1.55 9.21 -6.61
CA ILE A 163 -2.46 8.19 -7.16
C ILE A 163 -3.57 7.80 -6.18
N VAL A 164 -4.51 6.96 -6.62
CA VAL A 164 -5.58 6.41 -5.78
C VAL A 164 -5.17 5.06 -5.25
N GLY A 165 -5.09 4.91 -3.91
CA GLY A 165 -4.89 3.63 -3.24
C GLY A 165 -6.13 3.21 -2.46
N MET A 166 -6.44 1.92 -2.47
CA MET A 166 -7.55 1.34 -1.71
C MET A 166 -7.04 0.24 -0.78
N LYS A 167 -7.12 0.49 0.53
CA LYS A 167 -6.98 -0.55 1.55
C LYS A 167 -8.36 -1.17 1.82
N PRO A 168 -8.64 -2.39 1.33
CA PRO A 168 -9.90 -3.06 1.64
C PRO A 168 -9.98 -3.45 3.12
N THR A 169 -11.19 -3.71 3.60
CA THR A 169 -11.39 -4.38 4.89
C THR A 169 -10.67 -5.72 4.91
N VAL A 170 -9.98 -6.05 6.00
CA VAL A 170 -9.34 -7.37 6.18
C VAL A 170 -10.36 -8.49 5.94
N GLY A 171 -9.99 -9.46 5.12
CA GLY A 171 -10.87 -10.56 4.71
C GLY A 171 -11.70 -10.29 3.45
N LEU A 172 -11.79 -9.05 2.92
CA LEU A 172 -12.47 -8.81 1.64
C LEU A 172 -11.67 -9.35 0.45
N VAL A 173 -10.34 -9.31 0.54
CA VAL A 173 -9.39 -9.87 -0.43
C VAL A 173 -8.56 -10.94 0.28
N SER A 174 -8.44 -12.11 -0.34
CA SER A 174 -7.66 -13.22 0.21
C SER A 174 -6.17 -12.89 0.28
N ARG A 175 -5.52 -13.38 1.34
CA ARG A 175 -4.07 -13.27 1.58
C ARG A 175 -3.31 -14.55 1.25
N THR A 176 -3.98 -15.58 0.70
CA THR A 176 -3.33 -16.82 0.24
C THR A 176 -2.27 -16.51 -0.82
N GLY A 177 -1.03 -16.91 -0.57
CA GLY A 177 0.12 -16.67 -1.45
C GLY A 177 0.70 -15.25 -1.28
N ILE A 178 0.58 -14.66 -0.10
CA ILE A 178 1.21 -13.37 0.25
C ILE A 178 2.12 -13.58 1.45
N ILE A 179 3.37 -13.13 1.37
CA ILE A 179 4.28 -13.10 2.53
C ILE A 179 3.69 -12.11 3.54
N PRO A 180 3.35 -12.56 4.77
CA PRO A 180 2.61 -11.76 5.73
C PRO A 180 3.50 -10.86 6.59
N ILE A 181 2.87 -9.85 7.21
CA ILE A 181 3.31 -9.25 8.48
C ILE A 181 2.37 -9.73 9.59
N SER A 182 1.06 -9.59 9.40
CA SER A 182 0.08 -9.83 10.44
C SER A 182 -1.21 -10.44 9.90
N VAL A 183 -1.56 -11.60 10.37
CA VAL A 183 -2.82 -12.26 10.02
C VAL A 183 -4.06 -11.44 10.44
N SER A 184 -3.94 -10.64 11.49
CA SER A 184 -5.03 -9.79 11.99
C SER A 184 -5.24 -8.49 11.20
N GLN A 185 -4.23 -8.03 10.46
CA GLN A 185 -4.22 -6.66 9.91
C GLN A 185 -3.94 -6.58 8.41
N ASP A 186 -3.27 -7.57 7.82
CA ASP A 186 -2.87 -7.54 6.43
C ASP A 186 -4.05 -7.59 5.47
N THR A 187 -3.94 -6.82 4.41
CA THR A 187 -4.79 -6.92 3.22
C THR A 187 -3.99 -6.55 1.98
N ALA A 188 -4.41 -7.09 0.83
CA ALA A 188 -3.95 -6.61 -0.46
C ALA A 188 -5.00 -5.68 -1.07
N GLY A 189 -4.56 -4.72 -1.87
CA GLY A 189 -5.48 -3.79 -2.49
C GLY A 189 -4.92 -3.10 -3.73
N PRO A 190 -5.82 -2.59 -4.60
CA PRO A 190 -5.45 -1.92 -5.83
C PRO A 190 -4.95 -0.49 -5.58
N MET A 191 -3.95 -0.11 -6.37
CA MET A 191 -3.37 1.22 -6.47
C MET A 191 -3.46 1.65 -7.93
N GLY A 192 -4.16 2.74 -8.26
CA GLY A 192 -4.47 3.07 -9.64
C GLY A 192 -4.52 4.56 -9.94
N LYS A 193 -4.46 4.92 -11.21
CA LYS A 193 -4.47 6.32 -11.66
C LYS A 193 -5.80 7.05 -11.38
N ASN A 194 -6.89 6.31 -11.17
CA ASN A 194 -8.20 6.87 -10.82
C ASN A 194 -9.08 5.85 -10.09
N VAL A 195 -10.17 6.35 -9.48
CA VAL A 195 -11.11 5.53 -8.69
C VAL A 195 -11.78 4.44 -9.51
N THR A 196 -12.03 4.66 -10.80
CA THR A 196 -12.72 3.71 -11.68
C THR A 196 -11.89 2.43 -11.86
N ILE A 197 -10.58 2.55 -12.16
CA ILE A 197 -9.72 1.37 -12.31
C ILE A 197 -9.49 0.65 -10.98
N VAL A 198 -9.40 1.40 -9.88
CA VAL A 198 -9.30 0.85 -8.52
C VAL A 198 -10.55 0.05 -8.17
N ALA A 199 -11.76 0.58 -8.40
CA ALA A 199 -13.02 -0.12 -8.15
C ALA A 199 -13.15 -1.39 -9.00
N ARG A 200 -12.81 -1.34 -10.30
CA ARG A 200 -12.79 -2.51 -11.19
C ARG A 200 -11.84 -3.60 -10.69
N THR A 201 -10.64 -3.20 -10.28
CA THR A 201 -9.64 -4.16 -9.80
C THR A 201 -10.06 -4.77 -8.48
N LEU A 202 -10.61 -3.98 -7.55
CA LEU A 202 -11.14 -4.48 -6.29
C LEU A 202 -12.30 -5.47 -6.53
N GLU A 203 -13.24 -5.15 -7.42
CA GLU A 203 -14.33 -6.05 -7.81
C GLU A 203 -13.80 -7.40 -8.33
N THR A 204 -12.69 -7.37 -9.06
CA THR A 204 -12.04 -8.58 -9.58
C THR A 204 -11.41 -9.42 -8.49
N ILE A 205 -10.66 -8.82 -7.55
CA ILE A 205 -9.84 -9.58 -6.58
C ILE A 205 -10.59 -9.94 -5.29
N ALA A 206 -11.71 -9.27 -4.99
CA ALA A 206 -12.50 -9.53 -3.79
C ALA A 206 -13.24 -10.88 -3.86
N GLY A 207 -13.52 -11.48 -2.69
CA GLY A 207 -14.34 -12.67 -2.59
C GLY A 207 -13.79 -13.76 -1.68
N TYR A 208 -14.61 -14.79 -1.48
CA TYR A 208 -14.33 -15.93 -0.59
C TYR A 208 -13.23 -16.83 -1.14
N ASP A 209 -12.27 -17.16 -0.28
CA ASP A 209 -11.23 -18.17 -0.48
C ASP A 209 -11.23 -19.14 0.71
N PRO A 210 -11.46 -20.44 0.49
CA PRO A 210 -11.49 -21.42 1.57
C PRO A 210 -10.13 -21.59 2.29
N LYS A 211 -9.03 -21.12 1.71
CA LYS A 211 -7.70 -21.17 2.31
C LYS A 211 -7.39 -19.97 3.22
N ASP A 212 -8.17 -18.89 3.13
CA ASP A 212 -8.05 -17.72 4.02
C ASP A 212 -9.34 -17.55 4.84
N SER A 213 -9.30 -17.97 6.10
CA SER A 213 -10.45 -17.98 6.99
C SER A 213 -11.10 -16.60 7.21
N ALA A 214 -10.34 -15.50 7.08
CA ALA A 214 -10.88 -14.16 7.21
C ALA A 214 -11.90 -13.84 6.10
N THR A 215 -11.78 -14.47 4.92
CA THR A 215 -12.73 -14.27 3.83
C THR A 215 -14.10 -14.91 4.09
N ALA A 216 -14.19 -15.83 5.04
CA ALA A 216 -15.46 -16.42 5.45
C ALA A 216 -16.38 -15.44 6.20
N GLU A 217 -15.83 -14.31 6.67
CA GLU A 217 -16.61 -13.25 7.32
C GLU A 217 -17.35 -12.35 6.32
N ILE A 218 -17.12 -12.51 5.03
CA ILE A 218 -17.86 -11.77 3.99
C ILE A 218 -19.34 -12.18 4.07
N PRO A 219 -20.28 -11.20 4.24
CA PRO A 219 -21.70 -11.51 4.28
C PRO A 219 -22.16 -12.23 2.98
N GLN A 220 -23.05 -13.23 3.10
CA GLN A 220 -23.53 -13.99 1.94
C GLN A 220 -24.21 -13.14 0.86
N ASN A 221 -24.78 -12.01 1.24
CA ASN A 221 -25.44 -11.07 0.33
C ASN A 221 -24.60 -9.82 0.07
N PHE A 222 -23.28 -9.91 0.26
CA PHE A 222 -22.38 -8.77 0.00
C PHE A 222 -22.40 -8.38 -1.49
N ASP A 223 -22.58 -7.08 -1.73
CA ASP A 223 -22.61 -6.54 -3.09
C ASP A 223 -21.20 -6.20 -3.58
N PHE A 224 -20.69 -7.00 -4.50
CA PHE A 224 -19.37 -6.81 -5.13
C PHE A 224 -19.41 -5.88 -6.36
N ASN A 225 -20.56 -5.29 -6.72
CA ASN A 225 -20.70 -4.43 -7.91
C ASN A 225 -20.13 -3.01 -7.65
N PHE A 226 -18.87 -2.91 -7.25
CA PHE A 226 -18.25 -1.64 -6.86
C PHE A 226 -18.24 -0.61 -7.99
N LEU A 227 -18.01 -1.05 -9.23
CA LEU A 227 -17.97 -0.18 -10.40
C LEU A 227 -19.34 0.41 -10.74
N GLU A 228 -20.41 -0.38 -10.63
CA GLU A 228 -21.76 0.11 -10.85
C GLU A 228 -22.21 1.02 -9.71
N ASN A 229 -21.93 0.64 -8.46
CA ASN A 229 -22.22 1.46 -7.28
C ASN A 229 -21.50 2.80 -7.32
N LEU A 230 -20.27 2.85 -7.87
CA LEU A 230 -19.53 4.10 -8.06
C LEU A 230 -20.26 5.07 -8.98
N LYS A 231 -20.86 4.60 -10.08
CA LYS A 231 -21.63 5.44 -11.02
C LYS A 231 -22.89 6.05 -10.39
N GLN A 232 -23.48 5.36 -9.43
CA GLN A 232 -24.70 5.77 -8.73
C GLN A 232 -24.41 6.51 -7.43
N SER A 233 -23.15 6.61 -7.00
CA SER A 233 -22.75 7.21 -5.73
C SER A 233 -22.99 8.72 -5.70
N SER A 234 -23.37 9.25 -4.54
CA SER A 234 -23.54 10.67 -4.27
C SER A 234 -23.17 11.00 -2.83
N LEU A 235 -22.57 12.17 -2.63
CA LEU A 235 -22.32 12.71 -1.29
C LEU A 235 -23.52 13.47 -0.71
N LYS A 236 -24.58 13.68 -1.50
CA LYS A 236 -25.78 14.40 -1.04
C LYS A 236 -26.42 13.71 0.15
N GLY A 237 -26.53 14.42 1.26
CA GLY A 237 -27.09 13.94 2.51
C GLY A 237 -26.18 12.99 3.31
N LYS A 238 -24.93 12.78 2.87
CA LYS A 238 -23.91 12.07 3.64
C LYS A 238 -23.35 12.98 4.73
N ARG A 239 -23.14 12.41 5.91
CA ARG A 239 -22.55 13.09 7.07
C ARG A 239 -21.13 12.62 7.27
N LEU A 240 -20.15 13.51 7.03
CA LEU A 240 -18.73 13.20 7.01
C LEU A 240 -18.01 13.88 8.18
N GLY A 241 -17.25 13.10 8.95
CA GLY A 241 -16.41 13.61 10.02
C GLY A 241 -15.03 13.97 9.49
N VAL A 242 -14.63 15.23 9.57
CA VAL A 242 -13.27 15.66 9.30
C VAL A 242 -12.50 15.70 10.62
N LEU A 243 -11.47 14.86 10.71
CA LEU A 243 -10.61 14.84 11.88
C LEU A 243 -9.70 16.07 11.85
N GLN A 244 -9.79 16.90 12.89
CA GLN A 244 -8.79 17.91 13.16
C GLN A 244 -7.57 17.18 13.71
N SER A 245 -6.67 16.76 12.82
CA SER A 245 -5.33 16.42 13.25
C SER A 245 -4.67 17.72 13.73
N ASP A 246 -3.93 17.63 14.83
CA ASP A 246 -3.15 18.74 15.37
C ASP A 246 -1.95 19.06 14.44
N LEU A 247 -2.28 19.42 13.19
CA LEU A 247 -1.33 19.80 12.19
C LEU A 247 -0.98 21.26 12.45
N SER A 248 0.12 21.48 13.13
CA SER A 248 0.73 22.79 13.32
C SER A 248 1.18 23.45 12.00
N ASP A 249 1.11 22.70 10.89
CA ASP A 249 1.47 23.18 9.56
C ASP A 249 0.32 23.96 8.89
N ARG A 250 0.65 25.16 8.43
CA ARG A 250 -0.27 26.07 7.73
C ARG A 250 -0.85 25.43 6.46
N HIS A 251 -0.05 24.69 5.68
CA HIS A 251 -0.50 24.09 4.42
C HIS A 251 -1.51 22.98 4.66
N ALA A 252 -1.30 22.16 5.68
CA ALA A 252 -2.26 21.11 6.05
C ALA A 252 -3.62 21.72 6.42
N ASN A 253 -3.65 22.80 7.16
CA ASN A 253 -4.88 23.53 7.49
C ASN A 253 -5.58 24.11 6.26
N GLU A 254 -4.83 24.64 5.30
CA GLU A 254 -5.38 25.14 4.04
C GLU A 254 -5.99 23.99 3.20
N LEU A 255 -5.32 22.84 3.14
CA LEU A 255 -5.81 21.64 2.45
C LEU A 255 -7.09 21.10 3.11
N LEU A 256 -7.16 21.03 4.44
CA LEU A 256 -8.36 20.59 5.16
C LEU A 256 -9.56 21.52 4.90
N LYS A 257 -9.36 22.84 4.92
CA LYS A 257 -10.40 23.80 4.58
C LYS A 257 -10.89 23.65 3.15
N ARG A 258 -9.97 23.44 2.20
CA ARG A 258 -10.31 23.16 0.80
C ARG A 258 -11.11 21.87 0.67
N LEU A 259 -10.68 20.80 1.34
CA LEU A 259 -11.37 19.51 1.38
C LEU A 259 -12.80 19.70 1.91
N GLN A 260 -12.99 20.38 3.05
CA GLN A 260 -14.31 20.69 3.61
C GLN A 260 -15.18 21.40 2.59
N THR A 261 -14.68 22.45 1.93
CA THR A 261 -15.42 23.19 0.91
C THR A 261 -15.88 22.29 -0.25
N ILE A 262 -15.00 21.40 -0.74
CA ILE A 262 -15.32 20.46 -1.83
C ILE A 262 -16.44 19.50 -1.41
N LEU A 263 -16.35 18.94 -0.20
CA LEU A 263 -17.35 18.00 0.33
C LEU A 263 -18.72 18.67 0.50
N GLU A 264 -18.77 19.88 1.04
CA GLU A 264 -20.00 20.68 1.21
C GLU A 264 -20.63 21.05 -0.14
N GLN A 265 -19.81 21.43 -1.13
CA GLN A 265 -20.27 21.71 -2.50
C GLN A 265 -20.84 20.45 -3.18
N ALA A 266 -20.32 19.27 -2.84
CA ALA A 266 -20.84 17.97 -3.30
C ALA A 266 -22.11 17.52 -2.54
N GLY A 267 -22.59 18.32 -1.58
CA GLY A 267 -23.83 18.10 -0.85
C GLY A 267 -23.72 17.29 0.44
N ALA A 268 -22.50 17.07 0.94
CA ALA A 268 -22.28 16.44 2.23
C ALA A 268 -22.49 17.45 3.38
N GLU A 269 -22.91 16.95 4.54
CA GLU A 269 -22.79 17.62 5.81
C GLU A 269 -21.40 17.32 6.41
N VAL A 270 -20.58 18.33 6.65
CA VAL A 270 -19.24 18.16 7.21
C VAL A 270 -19.21 18.54 8.69
N VAL A 271 -18.72 17.62 9.53
CA VAL A 271 -18.59 17.81 10.98
C VAL A 271 -17.13 17.79 11.34
N LEU A 272 -16.64 18.86 11.96
CA LEU A 272 -15.28 18.91 12.50
C LEU A 272 -15.23 18.15 13.84
N LEU A 273 -14.34 17.20 13.95
CA LEU A 273 -14.22 16.30 15.10
C LEU A 273 -12.84 16.44 15.73
N ASN A 274 -12.82 16.58 17.04
CA ASN A 274 -11.61 16.43 17.83
C ASN A 274 -11.61 15.00 18.41
N ASP A 275 -10.74 14.14 17.86
CA ASP A 275 -10.61 12.77 18.32
C ASP A 275 -9.55 12.69 19.42
N GLN A 276 -9.98 12.37 20.65
CA GLN A 276 -9.14 12.24 21.83
C GLN A 276 -8.90 10.77 22.22
N ARG A 277 -9.32 9.81 21.39
CA ARG A 277 -9.15 8.39 21.69
C ARG A 277 -7.67 8.02 21.62
N ALA A 278 -7.23 7.25 22.62
CA ALA A 278 -5.88 6.71 22.62
C ALA A 278 -5.81 5.50 21.69
N TYR A 279 -4.72 5.42 20.95
CA TYR A 279 -4.42 4.26 20.11
C TYR A 279 -3.43 3.33 20.84
N PRO A 280 -3.62 2.00 20.84
CA PRO A 280 -2.80 1.06 21.61
C PRO A 280 -1.51 0.66 20.87
N TYR A 281 -0.64 1.60 20.53
CA TYR A 281 0.56 1.39 19.72
C TYR A 281 1.45 0.24 20.19
N GLU A 282 1.75 0.18 21.49
CA GLU A 282 2.62 -0.87 22.04
C GLU A 282 1.99 -2.25 21.89
N ALA A 283 0.68 -2.36 22.14
CA ALA A 283 -0.05 -3.62 21.99
C ALA A 283 -0.12 -4.04 20.52
N GLU A 284 -0.43 -3.10 19.61
CA GLU A 284 -0.45 -3.37 18.19
C GLU A 284 0.93 -3.83 17.70
N TYR A 285 1.99 -3.09 18.08
CA TYR A 285 3.33 -3.42 17.62
C TYR A 285 3.82 -4.78 18.13
N PHE A 286 3.45 -5.15 19.36
CA PHE A 286 3.67 -6.50 19.88
C PHE A 286 2.89 -7.55 19.08
N LEU A 287 1.62 -7.27 18.76
CA LEU A 287 0.78 -8.14 17.94
C LEU A 287 1.45 -8.42 16.58
N LEU A 288 1.93 -7.36 15.91
CA LEU A 288 2.61 -7.49 14.61
C LEU A 288 3.85 -8.38 14.72
N LYS A 289 4.70 -8.19 15.72
CA LYS A 289 5.92 -9.00 15.91
C LYS A 289 5.61 -10.48 16.14
N TYR A 290 4.61 -10.76 16.97
CA TYR A 290 4.17 -12.12 17.24
C TYR A 290 3.62 -12.82 15.99
N GLU A 291 2.74 -12.15 15.27
CA GLU A 291 2.09 -12.69 14.08
C GLU A 291 3.06 -12.78 12.88
N PHE A 292 4.05 -11.88 12.81
CA PHE A 292 5.09 -11.92 11.76
C PHE A 292 5.88 -13.21 11.80
N LYS A 293 6.44 -13.58 12.97
CA LYS A 293 7.20 -14.81 13.11
C LYS A 293 6.38 -16.02 12.68
N THR A 294 5.20 -16.18 13.27
CA THR A 294 4.34 -17.33 13.02
C THR A 294 3.89 -17.42 11.57
N GLY A 295 3.43 -16.29 11.01
CA GLY A 295 2.92 -16.23 9.64
C GLY A 295 4.01 -16.41 8.59
N LEU A 296 5.21 -15.84 8.81
CA LEU A 296 6.35 -16.03 7.91
C LEU A 296 6.79 -17.49 7.87
N GLU A 297 6.92 -18.15 9.01
CA GLU A 297 7.35 -19.54 9.08
C GLU A 297 6.30 -20.50 8.47
N GLU A 298 5.00 -20.20 8.63
CA GLU A 298 3.93 -20.93 7.94
C GLU A 298 4.01 -20.75 6.41
N TYR A 299 4.26 -19.55 5.92
CA TYR A 299 4.48 -19.30 4.49
C TYR A 299 5.70 -20.05 3.98
N LEU A 300 6.84 -19.93 4.65
CA LEU A 300 8.12 -20.57 4.27
C LEU A 300 8.06 -22.10 4.32
N PHE A 301 7.29 -22.68 5.22
CA PHE A 301 7.11 -24.14 5.29
C PHE A 301 6.60 -24.69 3.95
N ASN A 302 5.69 -23.97 3.29
CA ASN A 302 5.10 -24.35 2.02
C ASN A 302 5.88 -23.85 0.79
N ALA A 303 6.80 -22.90 0.97
CA ALA A 303 7.58 -22.28 -0.08
C ALA A 303 8.65 -23.22 -0.68
N THR A 304 9.28 -22.79 -1.78
CA THR A 304 10.44 -23.51 -2.36
C THR A 304 11.75 -23.17 -1.68
N GLU A 305 11.81 -22.02 -0.99
CA GLU A 305 12.98 -21.54 -0.27
C GLU A 305 13.51 -22.60 0.70
N SER A 306 14.84 -22.69 0.83
CA SER A 306 15.52 -23.60 1.77
C SER A 306 15.41 -23.11 3.21
N LYS A 307 15.46 -21.80 3.42
CA LYS A 307 15.26 -21.19 4.73
C LYS A 307 13.79 -21.30 5.14
N LYS A 308 13.54 -21.88 6.30
CA LYS A 308 12.18 -22.20 6.79
C LYS A 308 11.80 -21.44 8.05
N THR A 309 12.75 -20.79 8.69
CA THR A 309 12.55 -20.09 9.95
C THR A 309 13.03 -18.65 9.88
N LEU A 310 12.50 -17.81 10.75
CA LEU A 310 12.94 -16.44 10.90
C LEU A 310 14.40 -16.37 11.37
N GLU A 311 14.86 -17.32 12.20
CA GLU A 311 16.26 -17.42 12.62
C GLU A 311 17.21 -17.61 11.44
N GLU A 312 16.85 -18.48 10.49
CA GLU A 312 17.66 -18.71 9.29
C GLU A 312 17.75 -17.48 8.39
N ILE A 313 16.69 -16.68 8.32
CA ILE A 313 16.69 -15.39 7.62
C ILE A 313 17.60 -14.38 8.34
N ILE A 314 17.48 -14.26 9.65
CA ILE A 314 18.34 -13.40 10.49
C ILE A 314 19.81 -13.77 10.32
N TYR A 315 20.12 -15.07 10.40
CA TYR A 315 21.48 -15.57 10.21
C TYR A 315 22.03 -15.25 8.81
N PHE A 316 21.23 -15.43 7.76
CA PHE A 316 21.61 -15.03 6.39
C PHE A 316 21.96 -13.54 6.32
N ASN A 317 21.13 -12.68 6.91
CA ASN A 317 21.37 -11.24 6.93
C ASN A 317 22.68 -10.88 7.66
N GLU A 318 22.97 -11.52 8.77
CA GLU A 318 24.22 -11.32 9.52
C GLU A 318 25.46 -11.73 8.70
N GLN A 319 25.39 -12.88 8.00
CA GLN A 319 26.49 -13.35 7.15
C GLN A 319 26.73 -12.47 5.93
N ASN A 320 25.72 -11.71 5.49
CA ASN A 320 25.75 -10.84 4.31
C ASN A 320 25.55 -9.36 4.67
N ALA A 321 25.88 -8.94 5.88
CA ALA A 321 25.53 -7.65 6.44
C ALA A 321 25.95 -6.44 5.58
N GLU A 322 27.13 -6.50 4.96
CA GLU A 322 27.63 -5.42 4.09
C GLU A 322 26.71 -5.14 2.90
N THR A 323 26.03 -6.18 2.37
CA THR A 323 25.14 -6.07 1.21
C THR A 323 23.69 -5.88 1.64
N VAL A 324 23.25 -6.64 2.66
CA VAL A 324 21.84 -6.69 3.07
C VAL A 324 21.48 -5.57 4.05
N MET A 325 22.43 -5.12 4.86
CA MET A 325 22.22 -4.13 5.93
C MET A 325 23.12 -2.89 5.81
N PRO A 326 23.34 -2.30 4.60
CA PRO A 326 24.28 -1.19 4.45
C PRO A 326 23.80 0.11 5.14
N PHE A 327 22.50 0.25 5.42
CA PHE A 327 21.90 1.48 5.95
C PHE A 327 21.25 1.27 7.33
N PHE A 328 20.61 0.13 7.57
CA PHE A 328 19.90 -0.17 8.81
C PHE A 328 19.92 -1.65 9.14
N GLY A 329 19.72 -1.99 10.40
CA GLY A 329 19.79 -3.34 10.94
C GLY A 329 18.51 -4.17 10.76
N GLN A 330 18.28 -5.10 11.72
CA GLN A 330 17.13 -6.02 11.70
C GLN A 330 16.52 -6.20 13.10
N GLU A 331 16.41 -5.10 13.84
CA GLU A 331 16.00 -5.11 15.25
C GLU A 331 14.59 -5.69 15.41
N ILE A 332 13.68 -5.39 14.48
CA ILE A 332 12.29 -5.88 14.52
C ILE A 332 12.24 -7.39 14.30
N LEU A 333 13.09 -7.94 13.40
CA LEU A 333 13.18 -9.39 13.20
C LEU A 333 13.68 -10.10 14.47
N LEU A 334 14.72 -9.56 15.12
CA LEU A 334 15.24 -10.07 16.37
C LEU A 334 14.19 -10.04 17.49
N GLU A 335 13.51 -8.91 17.66
CA GLU A 335 12.44 -8.77 18.64
C GLU A 335 11.22 -9.67 18.33
N SER A 336 10.98 -10.00 17.05
CA SER A 336 9.94 -10.94 16.67
C SER A 336 10.24 -12.37 17.13
N LEU A 337 11.51 -12.78 17.15
CA LEU A 337 11.91 -14.06 17.75
C LEU A 337 11.63 -14.12 19.25
N GLU A 338 11.83 -13.01 19.96
CA GLU A 338 11.63 -12.92 21.40
C GLU A 338 10.15 -13.04 21.81
N THR A 339 9.22 -12.93 20.86
CA THR A 339 7.79 -13.09 21.15
C THR A 339 7.34 -14.54 21.32
N GLU A 340 8.19 -15.51 21.00
CA GLU A 340 7.88 -16.92 21.12
C GLU A 340 7.42 -17.26 22.55
N ASN A 341 6.35 -18.03 22.67
CA ASN A 341 5.73 -18.45 23.94
C ASN A 341 5.06 -17.31 24.77
N LEU A 342 4.98 -16.07 24.29
CA LEU A 342 4.31 -14.96 24.98
C LEU A 342 2.79 -14.90 24.69
N ILE A 343 2.11 -16.04 24.71
CA ILE A 343 0.68 -16.21 24.34
C ILE A 343 -0.25 -15.30 25.15
N GLU A 344 -0.01 -15.13 26.45
CA GLU A 344 -0.84 -14.26 27.29
C GLU A 344 -0.70 -12.78 26.89
N GLN A 345 0.50 -12.36 26.52
CA GLN A 345 0.73 -10.98 26.03
C GLN A 345 0.08 -10.78 24.67
N TYR A 346 0.16 -11.77 23.79
CA TYR A 346 -0.51 -11.77 22.50
C TYR A 346 -2.02 -11.64 22.65
N GLN A 347 -2.65 -12.39 23.57
CA GLN A 347 -4.08 -12.26 23.83
C GLN A 347 -4.44 -10.87 24.34
N ARG A 348 -3.66 -10.28 25.26
CA ARG A 348 -3.87 -8.90 25.71
C ARG A 348 -3.76 -7.88 24.58
N ALA A 349 -2.85 -8.10 23.64
CA ALA A 349 -2.68 -7.24 22.48
C ALA A 349 -3.89 -7.32 21.51
N ILE A 350 -4.40 -8.54 21.26
CA ILE A 350 -5.64 -8.74 20.49
C ILE A 350 -6.80 -7.99 21.17
N ASP A 351 -7.00 -8.19 22.48
CA ASP A 351 -8.09 -7.56 23.21
C ASP A 351 -8.03 -6.03 23.14
N ALA A 352 -6.83 -5.45 23.24
CA ALA A 352 -6.62 -4.00 23.14
C ALA A 352 -6.96 -3.46 21.74
N THR A 353 -6.54 -4.14 20.67
CA THR A 353 -6.82 -3.73 19.28
C THR A 353 -8.31 -3.91 18.96
N GLN A 354 -8.95 -4.99 19.40
CA GLN A 354 -10.39 -5.21 19.23
C GLN A 354 -11.22 -4.15 19.97
N LYS A 355 -10.81 -3.78 21.20
CA LYS A 355 -11.44 -2.70 21.95
C LYS A 355 -11.38 -1.38 21.17
N THR A 356 -10.23 -1.00 20.64
CA THR A 356 -10.08 0.22 19.84
C THR A 356 -10.95 0.21 18.58
N LYS A 357 -11.07 -0.95 17.91
CA LYS A 357 -12.00 -1.13 16.79
C LYS A 357 -13.44 -0.87 17.21
N ALA A 358 -13.87 -1.46 18.33
CA ALA A 358 -15.23 -1.27 18.86
C ALA A 358 -15.50 0.21 19.25
N GLU A 359 -14.54 0.87 19.88
CA GLU A 359 -14.60 2.30 20.23
C GLU A 359 -14.71 3.19 18.98
N THR A 360 -13.99 2.87 17.91
CA THR A 360 -14.06 3.59 16.63
C THR A 360 -15.44 3.46 15.99
N ILE A 361 -16.01 2.27 15.99
CA ILE A 361 -17.39 2.03 15.49
C ILE A 361 -18.42 2.79 16.35
N ALA A 362 -18.26 2.76 17.67
CA ALA A 362 -19.14 3.49 18.58
C ALA A 362 -19.05 5.01 18.35
N PHE A 363 -17.85 5.53 18.14
CA PHE A 363 -17.61 6.94 17.84
C PHE A 363 -18.28 7.37 16.51
N LEU A 364 -18.16 6.57 15.45
CA LEU A 364 -18.88 6.80 14.18
C LEU A 364 -20.39 6.87 14.41
N LYS A 365 -20.94 5.88 15.13
CA LYS A 365 -22.39 5.78 15.40
C LYS A 365 -22.91 6.93 16.27
N SER A 366 -22.21 7.28 17.35
CA SER A 366 -22.61 8.36 18.25
C SER A 366 -22.64 9.73 17.59
N ASN A 367 -21.72 9.96 16.65
CA ASN A 367 -21.66 11.17 15.83
C ASN A 367 -22.52 11.10 14.56
N LYS A 368 -23.22 9.98 14.33
CA LYS A 368 -24.06 9.70 13.16
C LYS A 368 -23.30 9.91 11.83
N LEU A 369 -22.05 9.44 11.74
CA LEU A 369 -21.22 9.63 10.57
C LEU A 369 -21.36 8.47 9.59
N ASP A 370 -21.37 8.79 8.30
CA ASP A 370 -21.21 7.84 7.20
C ASP A 370 -19.72 7.44 7.04
N ALA A 371 -18.80 8.39 7.22
CA ALA A 371 -17.37 8.15 7.11
C ALA A 371 -16.54 9.23 7.84
N PHE A 372 -15.26 8.91 8.09
CA PHE A 372 -14.23 9.89 8.38
C PHE A 372 -13.55 10.33 7.08
N VAL A 373 -13.09 11.58 7.06
CA VAL A 373 -12.29 12.16 5.99
C VAL A 373 -11.18 13.00 6.60
N GLY A 374 -9.97 12.86 6.08
CA GLY A 374 -8.80 13.58 6.58
C GLY A 374 -7.65 13.57 5.59
N LEU A 375 -6.54 14.18 5.95
CA LEU A 375 -5.30 14.06 5.20
C LEU A 375 -4.66 12.71 5.53
N THR A 376 -4.22 11.99 4.50
CA THR A 376 -3.58 10.67 4.68
C THR A 376 -2.24 10.83 5.38
N ARG A 377 -1.47 11.89 5.01
CA ARG A 377 -0.22 12.31 5.66
C ARG A 377 0.22 13.68 5.15
N GLY A 378 1.39 14.16 5.67
CA GLY A 378 2.11 15.32 5.17
C GLY A 378 2.72 15.11 3.77
N PRO A 379 3.43 16.11 3.24
CA PRO A 379 4.08 16.05 1.93
C PRO A 379 5.19 14.99 1.89
N ALA A 380 5.63 14.62 0.69
CA ALA A 380 6.79 13.78 0.48
C ALA A 380 8.05 14.42 1.12
N TRP A 381 8.93 13.59 1.69
CA TRP A 381 10.16 14.01 2.37
C TRP A 381 11.39 13.45 1.66
N LYS A 382 12.56 13.95 2.04
CA LYS A 382 13.82 13.48 1.46
C LYS A 382 14.18 12.07 1.98
N ILE A 383 14.80 11.27 1.12
CA ILE A 383 15.38 9.98 1.55
C ILE A 383 16.46 10.26 2.62
N ASN A 384 16.41 9.52 3.71
CA ASN A 384 17.36 9.62 4.82
C ASN A 384 17.87 8.23 5.21
N TYR A 385 19.02 7.85 4.69
CA TYR A 385 19.62 6.54 4.98
C TYR A 385 20.23 6.43 6.39
N GLU A 386 20.51 7.56 7.06
CA GLU A 386 21.11 7.57 8.39
C GLU A 386 20.07 7.51 9.51
N GLY A 387 18.90 8.12 9.31
CA GLY A 387 17.86 8.24 10.33
C GLY A 387 16.60 7.43 10.06
N GLY A 388 16.49 6.80 8.89
CA GLY A 388 15.27 6.12 8.49
C GLY A 388 14.12 7.09 8.12
N ASP A 389 12.93 6.54 8.03
CA ASP A 389 11.73 7.32 7.73
C ASP A 389 11.15 7.97 8.99
N ASP A 390 10.72 9.22 8.87
CA ASP A 390 9.84 9.82 9.87
C ASP A 390 8.39 9.34 9.62
N LEU A 391 8.07 8.20 10.20
CA LEU A 391 6.76 7.57 10.09
C LEU A 391 5.76 8.10 11.13
N SER A 392 6.13 9.08 11.95
CA SER A 392 5.30 9.63 13.04
C SER A 392 3.94 10.18 12.55
N LEU A 393 3.80 10.45 11.25
CA LEU A 393 2.57 10.94 10.63
C LEU A 393 1.70 9.84 9.97
N ILE A 394 2.09 8.57 10.01
CA ILE A 394 1.29 7.45 9.44
C ILE A 394 0.02 7.20 10.25
N HIS A 395 -0.08 7.73 11.44
CA HIS A 395 -1.16 7.49 12.40
C HIS A 395 -2.55 8.00 11.96
N ILE A 396 -2.68 8.68 10.85
CA ILE A 396 -3.96 9.24 10.37
C ILE A 396 -4.83 8.20 9.67
N SER A 397 -4.27 7.09 9.18
CA SER A 397 -5.03 6.07 8.42
C SER A 397 -5.73 5.02 9.27
N GLU A 398 -5.42 4.92 10.56
CA GLU A 398 -5.87 3.84 11.45
C GLU A 398 -7.35 3.88 11.89
N PRO A 399 -8.01 5.03 12.06
CA PRO A 399 -9.42 5.03 12.49
C PRO A 399 -10.40 4.41 11.49
N THR A 400 -9.97 4.13 10.27
CA THR A 400 -10.88 3.76 9.17
C THR A 400 -11.09 2.25 9.00
N ARG A 401 -10.60 1.42 9.89
CA ARG A 401 -10.91 -0.02 9.86
C ARG A 401 -12.39 -0.25 10.14
N ARG A 402 -13.18 -0.30 9.08
CA ARG A 402 -14.59 -0.69 9.14
C ARG A 402 -14.68 -2.23 9.17
N SER A 403 -15.39 -2.75 10.18
CA SER A 403 -16.14 -3.99 10.02
C SER A 403 -17.51 -3.63 9.44
N TYR A 404 -17.93 -4.33 8.43
CA TYR A 404 -19.31 -4.29 7.91
C TYR A 404 -20.26 -4.91 8.91
#